data_b35130c5b781ace6db01c2d0e7582e89
#
_entry.id   b35130c5b781ace6db01c2d0e7582e89
#
_cell.length_a   1.000
_cell.length_b   1.000
_cell.length_c   1.000
_cell.angle_alpha   90.00
_cell.angle_beta   90.00
_cell.angle_gamma   90.00
#
_symmetry.space_group_name_H-M   'P 1'
#
loop_
_entity.id
_entity.type
_entity.pdbx_description
1 polymer ?
#
loop_
_entity_poly.entity_id
_entity_poly.type
_entity_poly.pdbx_seq_one_letter_code
_entity_poly.pdbx_strand_id
1 'polypeptide(L)'
;MLMPKRVKYRRVQRGRMKGKATRGNVVNYGDFGLAAMEPGWITSNQIEAARIAMTRYTKRGGQVWIKIFPDKPVTAKPAETRMGSGKGSPEYWVAVVKPGRVMFEIAGVSEETAREALRLASHKLPIKTKIVAKGAETENGGE
;
A
#
# COMPACT_ATOMS: atom_id res chain seq x y z
N MET A 1 -10.46 -5.36 8.91
CA MET A 1 -10.12 -4.59 7.73
C MET A 1 -9.67 -3.20 8.14
N LEU A 2 -8.61 -2.71 7.53
CA LEU A 2 -8.08 -1.39 7.87
C LEU A 2 -9.00 -0.29 7.34
N MET A 3 -9.38 0.63 8.22
CA MET A 3 -10.12 1.80 7.81
C MET A 3 -9.99 2.86 8.89
N PRO A 4 -10.17 4.16 8.56
CA PRO A 4 -10.05 5.22 9.55
C PRO A 4 -11.15 5.11 10.60
N LYS A 5 -10.81 5.42 11.84
CA LYS A 5 -11.79 5.45 12.91
C LYS A 5 -12.71 6.66 12.78
N ARG A 6 -12.21 7.74 12.23
CA ARG A 6 -12.95 8.97 12.10
C ARG A 6 -12.65 9.59 10.74
N VAL A 7 -13.69 10.07 10.07
CA VAL A 7 -13.55 10.66 8.75
C VAL A 7 -14.28 11.99 8.72
N LYS A 8 -13.58 13.04 8.32
CA LYS A 8 -14.19 14.35 8.17
C LYS A 8 -15.25 14.33 7.09
N TYR A 9 -14.92 13.70 5.95
CA TYR A 9 -15.88 13.54 4.86
C TYR A 9 -15.92 12.06 4.50
N ARG A 10 -17.12 11.55 4.34
CA ARG A 10 -17.29 10.14 3.99
C ARG A 10 -17.04 9.88 2.51
N ARG A 11 -17.11 10.89 1.72
CA ARG A 11 -16.91 10.81 0.27
C ARG A 11 -15.90 11.85 -0.14
N VAL A 12 -14.97 11.46 -0.99
CA VAL A 12 -13.96 12.39 -1.50
C VAL A 12 -13.90 12.24 -3.01
N GLN A 13 -13.51 13.31 -3.66
CA GLN A 13 -13.35 13.28 -5.09
C GLN A 13 -12.06 12.57 -5.45
N ARG A 14 -12.04 12.00 -6.65
CA ARG A 14 -10.83 11.37 -7.14
C ARG A 14 -9.76 12.44 -7.33
N GLY A 15 -8.64 12.25 -6.66
CA GLY A 15 -7.52 13.17 -6.79
C GLY A 15 -6.62 12.80 -7.94
N ARG A 16 -5.63 13.65 -8.16
CA ARG A 16 -4.61 13.37 -9.15
C ARG A 16 -3.61 12.37 -8.59
N MET A 17 -3.15 11.46 -9.44
CA MET A 17 -2.16 10.48 -9.05
C MET A 17 -0.83 10.76 -9.74
N LYS A 18 -0.51 12.04 -9.90
CA LYS A 18 0.73 12.47 -10.50
C LYS A 18 1.77 12.79 -9.44
N GLY A 19 3.01 12.77 -9.84
CA GLY A 19 4.10 13.15 -8.96
C GLY A 19 4.75 11.95 -8.32
N LYS A 20 5.73 12.24 -7.48
CA LYS A 20 6.53 11.24 -6.82
C LYS A 20 6.38 11.39 -5.31
N ALA A 21 6.63 10.32 -4.59
CA ALA A 21 6.62 10.39 -3.14
C ALA A 21 7.79 11.24 -2.67
N THR A 22 7.50 12.28 -1.87
CA THR A 22 8.53 13.08 -1.24
C THR A 22 8.74 12.67 0.20
N ARG A 23 7.77 11.94 0.76
CA ARG A 23 7.86 11.40 2.11
C ARG A 23 7.58 9.90 2.02
N GLY A 24 8.16 9.16 2.96
CA GLY A 24 7.96 7.73 2.98
C GLY A 24 8.65 7.01 1.84
N ASN A 25 9.72 7.59 1.29
CA ASN A 25 10.44 7.00 0.19
C ASN A 25 11.72 6.28 0.63
N VAL A 26 11.92 6.13 1.92
CA VAL A 26 13.07 5.39 2.47
C VAL A 26 12.58 4.40 3.51
N VAL A 27 13.38 3.36 3.73
CA VAL A 27 13.09 2.38 4.77
C VAL A 27 13.56 2.97 6.11
N ASN A 28 12.64 3.05 7.07
CA ASN A 28 12.91 3.68 8.36
C ASN A 28 13.06 2.69 9.51
N TYR A 29 12.18 1.73 9.60
CA TYR A 29 12.12 0.82 10.75
C TYR A 29 12.68 -0.55 10.45
N GLY A 30 12.52 -1.03 9.23
CA GLY A 30 12.95 -2.36 8.87
C GLY A 30 14.34 -2.37 8.26
N ASP A 31 14.73 -3.54 7.80
CA ASP A 31 15.98 -3.71 7.06
C ASP A 31 15.74 -3.64 5.57
N PHE A 32 14.57 -4.07 5.14
CA PHE A 32 14.16 -4.06 3.73
C PHE A 32 12.74 -3.57 3.63
N GLY A 33 12.40 -3.02 2.48
CA GLY A 33 11.06 -2.54 2.23
C GLY A 33 10.59 -2.82 0.82
N LEU A 34 9.29 -2.72 0.61
CA LEU A 34 8.66 -2.87 -0.70
C LEU A 34 8.16 -1.51 -1.13
N ALA A 35 8.72 -0.98 -2.21
CA ALA A 35 8.38 0.35 -2.69
C ALA A 35 7.56 0.27 -3.97
N ALA A 36 6.67 1.25 -4.13
CA ALA A 36 5.86 1.36 -5.34
C ALA A 36 6.71 1.90 -6.48
N MET A 37 6.53 1.33 -7.65
CA MET A 37 7.21 1.80 -8.86
C MET A 37 6.26 2.54 -9.79
N GLU A 38 4.99 2.51 -9.51
CA GLU A 38 3.99 3.24 -10.29
C GLU A 38 2.90 3.72 -9.35
N PRO A 39 2.11 4.73 -9.77
CA PRO A 39 1.02 5.18 -8.91
C PRO A 39 -0.11 4.18 -8.90
N GLY A 40 -0.87 4.16 -7.83
CA GLY A 40 -2.02 3.27 -7.75
C GLY A 40 -2.78 3.42 -6.47
N TRP A 41 -3.93 2.77 -6.43
CA TRP A 41 -4.77 2.68 -5.25
C TRP A 41 -4.67 1.27 -4.71
N ILE A 42 -4.31 1.17 -3.43
CA ILE A 42 -4.16 -0.12 -2.76
C ILE A 42 -5.32 -0.25 -1.77
N THR A 43 -6.15 -1.26 -1.96
CA THR A 43 -7.30 -1.45 -1.09
C THR A 43 -6.88 -2.04 0.25
N SER A 44 -7.73 -1.86 1.27
CA SER A 44 -7.44 -2.44 2.58
C SER A 44 -7.32 -3.95 2.50
N ASN A 45 -8.09 -4.60 1.64
CA ASN A 45 -7.98 -6.05 1.46
C ASN A 45 -6.64 -6.45 0.87
N GLN A 46 -6.12 -5.67 -0.08
CA GLN A 46 -4.82 -5.93 -0.67
C GLN A 46 -3.70 -5.73 0.35
N ILE A 47 -3.82 -4.70 1.18
CA ILE A 47 -2.83 -4.46 2.24
C ILE A 47 -2.80 -5.63 3.21
N GLU A 48 -3.98 -6.10 3.64
CA GLU A 48 -4.07 -7.24 4.54
C GLU A 48 -3.52 -8.51 3.90
N ALA A 49 -3.85 -8.74 2.65
CA ALA A 49 -3.37 -9.93 1.94
C ALA A 49 -1.84 -9.94 1.85
N ALA A 50 -1.25 -8.78 1.57
CA ALA A 50 0.20 -8.66 1.48
C ALA A 50 0.84 -8.92 2.85
N ARG A 51 0.27 -8.34 3.90
CA ARG A 51 0.77 -8.54 5.26
C ARG A 51 0.75 -10.04 5.63
N ILE A 52 -0.37 -10.68 5.35
CA ILE A 52 -0.51 -12.10 5.65
C ILE A 52 0.50 -12.93 4.88
N ALA A 53 0.72 -12.61 3.61
CA ALA A 53 1.70 -13.34 2.82
C ALA A 53 3.10 -13.26 3.43
N MET A 54 3.48 -12.06 3.89
CA MET A 54 4.79 -11.88 4.51
C MET A 54 4.90 -12.63 5.82
N THR A 55 3.91 -12.50 6.69
CA THR A 55 3.98 -13.15 8.01
C THR A 55 3.92 -14.67 7.90
N ARG A 56 3.18 -15.18 6.93
CA ARG A 56 3.13 -16.61 6.69
C ARG A 56 4.48 -17.17 6.27
N TYR A 57 5.14 -16.45 5.36
CA TYR A 57 6.41 -16.92 4.85
C TYR A 57 7.48 -16.93 5.95
N THR A 58 7.49 -15.89 6.78
CA THR A 58 8.49 -15.78 7.84
C THR A 58 8.14 -16.63 9.05
N LYS A 59 6.95 -17.23 9.06
CA LYS A 59 6.49 -18.06 10.18
C LYS A 59 6.54 -17.31 11.50
N ARG A 60 6.13 -16.04 11.44
CA ARG A 60 6.13 -15.14 12.60
C ARG A 60 7.50 -14.75 13.09
N GLY A 61 8.55 -15.07 12.33
CA GLY A 61 9.87 -14.53 12.61
C GLY A 61 9.97 -13.11 12.15
N GLY A 62 10.76 -12.30 12.86
CA GLY A 62 10.97 -10.93 12.48
C GLY A 62 9.78 -10.04 12.75
N GLN A 63 9.82 -8.83 12.19
CA GLN A 63 8.78 -7.83 12.33
C GLN A 63 8.41 -7.27 10.97
N VAL A 64 7.14 -6.91 10.82
CA VAL A 64 6.61 -6.33 9.60
C VAL A 64 5.91 -5.03 9.96
N TRP A 65 6.17 -3.98 9.20
CA TRP A 65 5.48 -2.70 9.35
C TRP A 65 4.70 -2.41 8.09
N ILE A 66 3.47 -1.93 8.28
CA ILE A 66 2.66 -1.42 7.18
C ILE A 66 2.81 0.09 7.22
N LYS A 67 3.33 0.67 6.13
CA LYS A 67 3.65 2.09 6.07
C LYS A 67 2.62 2.92 5.33
N ILE A 68 1.58 2.29 4.83
CA ILE A 68 0.49 2.97 4.15
C ILE A 68 -0.82 2.66 4.87
N PHE A 69 -1.77 3.56 4.76
CA PHE A 69 -3.05 3.38 5.42
C PHE A 69 -4.18 3.72 4.44
N PRO A 70 -5.23 2.92 4.38
CA PRO A 70 -6.33 3.16 3.44
C PRO A 70 -7.29 4.20 4.02
N ASP A 71 -7.00 5.47 3.76
CA ASP A 71 -7.78 6.57 4.31
C ASP A 71 -8.70 7.24 3.29
N LYS A 72 -8.68 6.80 2.04
CA LYS A 72 -9.54 7.38 1.02
C LYS A 72 -10.73 6.45 0.75
N PRO A 73 -11.96 6.93 0.95
CA PRO A 73 -13.13 6.12 0.65
C PRO A 73 -13.39 6.10 -0.86
N VAL A 74 -13.79 4.95 -1.35
CA VAL A 74 -14.17 4.79 -2.76
C VAL A 74 -15.61 4.33 -2.79
N THR A 75 -16.41 5.01 -3.59
CA THR A 75 -17.80 4.66 -3.76
C THR A 75 -17.98 3.98 -5.11
N ALA A 76 -18.78 2.93 -5.11
CA ALA A 76 -19.15 2.28 -6.34
C ALA A 76 -20.56 2.73 -6.74
N LYS A 77 -20.75 2.90 -8.04
CA LYS A 77 -22.08 3.20 -8.54
C LYS A 77 -22.90 1.91 -8.51
N PRO A 78 -24.04 1.90 -7.82
CA PRO A 78 -24.91 0.73 -7.92
C PRO A 78 -25.35 0.52 -9.36
N ALA A 79 -25.56 -0.71 -9.72
CA ALA A 79 -25.99 -1.03 -11.10
C ALA A 79 -27.28 -0.33 -11.46
N GLU A 80 -28.12 -0.05 -10.49
CA GLU A 80 -29.39 0.57 -10.70
C GLU A 80 -29.44 2.05 -10.37
N THR A 81 -28.28 2.70 -10.31
CA THR A 81 -28.21 4.11 -9.97
C THR A 81 -29.00 4.92 -10.98
N ARG A 82 -29.92 5.71 -10.48
CA ARG A 82 -30.69 6.62 -11.29
C ARG A 82 -29.98 7.95 -11.40
N MET A 83 -30.30 8.68 -12.43
CA MET A 83 -29.75 10.02 -12.59
C MET A 83 -30.16 10.88 -11.41
N GLY A 84 -29.21 11.67 -10.95
CA GLY A 84 -29.47 12.60 -9.87
C GLY A 84 -29.39 12.03 -8.47
N SER A 85 -29.10 10.77 -8.34
CA SER A 85 -29.06 10.18 -7.00
C SER A 85 -27.76 10.44 -6.26
N GLY A 86 -26.79 11.11 -6.88
CA GLY A 86 -25.55 11.44 -6.20
C GLY A 86 -24.63 10.26 -5.97
N LYS A 87 -23.61 10.47 -5.14
CA LYS A 87 -22.66 9.42 -4.82
C LYS A 87 -23.26 8.41 -3.86
N GLY A 88 -22.94 7.15 -4.09
CA GLY A 88 -23.32 6.12 -3.15
C GLY A 88 -22.48 6.17 -1.88
N SER A 89 -22.77 5.28 -0.94
CA SER A 89 -22.01 5.16 0.29
C SER A 89 -20.63 4.61 -0.02
N PRO A 90 -19.61 4.92 0.78
CA PRO A 90 -18.31 4.33 0.60
C PRO A 90 -18.39 2.80 0.71
N GLU A 91 -17.82 2.11 -0.26
CA GLU A 91 -17.83 0.65 -0.24
C GLU A 91 -16.52 0.07 0.27
N TYR A 92 -15.43 0.77 0.05
CA TYR A 92 -14.14 0.30 0.51
C TYR A 92 -13.18 1.47 0.63
N TRP A 93 -12.07 1.20 1.25
CA TRP A 93 -11.05 2.22 1.53
C TRP A 93 -9.77 1.86 0.81
N VAL A 94 -9.06 2.88 0.33
CA VAL A 94 -7.81 2.69 -0.39
C VAL A 94 -6.74 3.63 0.13
N ALA A 95 -5.49 3.21 -0.02
CA ALA A 95 -4.35 4.08 0.15
C ALA A 95 -3.92 4.55 -1.24
N VAL A 96 -3.74 5.84 -1.40
CA VAL A 96 -3.25 6.41 -2.65
C VAL A 96 -1.73 6.44 -2.56
N VAL A 97 -1.08 5.76 -3.50
CA VAL A 97 0.36 5.56 -3.45
C VAL A 97 0.99 6.19 -4.69
N LYS A 98 2.08 6.91 -4.46
CA LYS A 98 2.87 7.50 -5.55
C LYS A 98 4.15 6.71 -5.75
N PRO A 99 4.75 6.78 -6.95
CA PRO A 99 6.01 6.08 -7.18
C PRO A 99 7.07 6.49 -6.15
N GLY A 100 7.80 5.53 -5.65
CA GLY A 100 8.84 5.75 -4.64
C GLY A 100 8.38 5.51 -3.22
N ARG A 101 7.08 5.41 -2.98
CA ARG A 101 6.58 5.20 -1.62
C ARG A 101 6.92 3.80 -1.13
N VAL A 102 7.55 3.72 0.03
CA VAL A 102 7.76 2.44 0.71
C VAL A 102 6.47 2.07 1.41
N MET A 103 5.90 0.94 1.02
CA MET A 103 4.58 0.53 1.52
C MET A 103 4.67 -0.42 2.69
N PHE A 104 5.66 -1.30 2.68
CA PHE A 104 5.86 -2.29 3.75
C PHE A 104 7.34 -2.36 4.08
N GLU A 105 7.63 -2.71 5.34
CA GLU A 105 9.01 -2.93 5.78
C GLU A 105 9.09 -4.22 6.57
N ILE A 106 10.25 -4.84 6.54
CA ILE A 106 10.47 -6.10 7.24
C ILE A 106 11.87 -6.09 7.85
N ALA A 107 12.01 -6.67 9.02
CA ALA A 107 13.29 -6.77 9.73
C ALA A 107 13.32 -8.03 10.57
N GLY A 108 14.52 -8.37 11.03
CA GLY A 108 14.68 -9.50 11.95
C GLY A 108 14.76 -10.85 11.26
N VAL A 109 14.92 -10.86 9.95
CA VAL A 109 15.09 -12.09 9.17
C VAL A 109 16.27 -11.91 8.23
N SER A 110 16.75 -13.01 7.66
CA SER A 110 17.85 -12.93 6.70
C SER A 110 17.41 -12.17 5.45
N GLU A 111 18.38 -11.66 4.71
CA GLU A 111 18.07 -10.95 3.47
C GLU A 111 17.30 -11.82 2.50
N GLU A 112 17.70 -13.07 2.36
CA GLU A 112 17.03 -14.00 1.46
C GLU A 112 15.56 -14.18 1.86
N THR A 113 15.32 -14.40 3.14
CA THR A 113 13.96 -14.54 3.66
C THR A 113 13.15 -13.26 3.45
N ALA A 114 13.77 -12.12 3.73
CA ALA A 114 13.10 -10.84 3.57
C ALA A 114 12.70 -10.59 2.12
N ARG A 115 13.61 -10.85 1.19
CA ARG A 115 13.33 -10.63 -0.23
C ARG A 115 12.22 -11.53 -0.72
N GLU A 116 12.21 -12.78 -0.30
CA GLU A 116 11.15 -13.70 -0.72
C GLU A 116 9.81 -13.31 -0.11
N ALA A 117 9.79 -12.92 1.16
CA ALA A 117 8.55 -12.48 1.80
C ALA A 117 7.97 -11.26 1.08
N LEU A 118 8.82 -10.29 0.75
CA LEU A 118 8.37 -9.09 0.04
C LEU A 118 7.92 -9.41 -1.38
N ARG A 119 8.57 -10.36 -2.05
CA ARG A 119 8.13 -10.79 -3.37
C ARG A 119 6.74 -11.39 -3.32
N LEU A 120 6.48 -12.24 -2.32
CA LEU A 120 5.15 -12.82 -2.17
C LEU A 120 4.10 -11.76 -1.87
N ALA A 121 4.46 -10.76 -1.06
CA ALA A 121 3.56 -9.65 -0.80
C ALA A 121 3.25 -8.88 -2.08
N SER A 122 4.24 -8.68 -2.93
CA SER A 122 4.05 -7.92 -4.16
C SER A 122 3.00 -8.53 -5.07
N HIS A 123 2.85 -9.85 -5.03
CA HIS A 123 1.85 -10.52 -5.86
C HIS A 123 0.42 -10.21 -5.43
N LYS A 124 0.23 -9.64 -4.24
CA LYS A 124 -1.08 -9.26 -3.74
C LYS A 124 -1.43 -7.82 -4.07
N LEU A 125 -0.49 -7.09 -4.66
CA LEU A 125 -0.67 -5.67 -4.92
C LEU A 125 -0.90 -5.44 -6.42
N PRO A 126 -1.67 -4.40 -6.78
CA PRO A 126 -2.05 -4.17 -8.20
C PRO A 126 -1.02 -3.36 -8.97
N ILE A 127 0.08 -2.97 -8.35
CA ILE A 127 1.08 -2.12 -8.99
C ILE A 127 2.43 -2.78 -8.97
N LYS A 128 3.32 -2.28 -9.83
CA LYS A 128 4.70 -2.74 -9.86
C LYS A 128 5.44 -2.24 -8.63
N THR A 129 6.31 -3.07 -8.10
CA THR A 129 7.02 -2.81 -6.86
C THR A 129 8.50 -3.12 -7.00
N LYS A 130 9.27 -2.61 -6.05
CA LYS A 130 10.71 -2.84 -5.99
C LYS A 130 11.10 -3.07 -4.53
N ILE A 131 12.01 -3.99 -4.30
CA ILE A 131 12.54 -4.23 -2.97
C ILE A 131 13.72 -3.30 -2.75
N VAL A 132 13.71 -2.58 -1.64
CA VAL A 132 14.77 -1.62 -1.30
C VAL A 132 15.35 -1.96 0.07
N ALA A 133 16.62 -1.67 0.24
CA ALA A 133 17.30 -1.89 1.50
C ALA A 133 17.32 -0.61 2.32
N LYS A 134 17.47 -0.75 3.63
CA LYS A 134 17.57 0.40 4.51
C LYS A 134 18.78 1.24 4.13
N GLY A 135 18.60 2.55 4.10
CA GLY A 135 19.66 3.46 3.74
C GLY A 135 19.70 3.81 2.27
N ALA A 136 18.91 3.12 1.43
CA ALA A 136 18.85 3.41 0.00
C ALA A 136 17.58 4.19 -0.30
N GLU A 137 17.70 5.29 -1.02
CA GLU A 137 16.52 6.01 -1.46
C GLU A 137 15.86 5.28 -2.61
N THR A 138 14.53 5.29 -2.60
CA THR A 138 13.79 4.73 -3.71
C THR A 138 13.80 5.73 -4.84
N GLU A 139 14.50 5.39 -5.88
CA GLU A 139 14.53 6.26 -7.03
C GLU A 139 13.29 6.05 -7.86
N ASN A 140 12.94 7.09 -8.57
CA ASN A 140 11.67 7.16 -9.24
C ASN A 140 11.61 6.31 -10.46
N GLY A 141 11.54 5.03 -10.26
CA GLY A 141 11.45 4.12 -11.38
C GLY A 141 12.64 4.16 -12.29
N GLY A 142 13.62 4.91 -11.91
CA GLY A 142 14.79 5.06 -12.76
C GLY A 142 15.86 4.03 -12.50
N GLU A 143 15.75 3.38 -11.42
CA GLU A 143 16.83 2.47 -11.03
C GLU A 143 16.36 1.05 -10.94
#